data_0293391b248793141b6e932c81071863
#
_entry.id   0293391b248793141b6e932c81071863
#
_cell.length_a   1.000
_cell.length_b   1.000
_cell.length_c   1.000
_cell.angle_alpha   90.00
_cell.angle_beta   90.00
_cell.angle_gamma   90.00
#
_symmetry.space_group_name_H-M   'P 1'
#
loop_
_entity.id
_entity.type
_entity.pdbx_description
1 polymer ?
#
loop_
_entity_poly.entity_id
_entity_poly.type
_entity_poly.pdbx_seq_one_letter_code
_entity_poly.pdbx_strand_id
1 'polypeptide(L)'
;QEMILLTADMMELKANPDRAAKGTVIEARLDKGMGPVATVLVQNGPLHAGDTIVAGTTVGRVRSMMDDKGRKVQEAGPSVPVEITGLGDVPVGGDIFNAVSDERLARELVEQRITERKEEQFNSQTKVTLDNLFEQMKEGDMKELKIIVKADVQGSVEAVRQSLEKLSNEEVRVHIIHGAVGAVSESDVMLANVSNAIIVGFNVRPDPVAEE
;
A
#
# COMPACT_ATOMS: atom_id res chain seq x y z
N GLN A 1 9.67 -6.27 29.50
CA GLN A 1 10.24 -5.01 28.99
C GLN A 1 11.76 -4.95 29.20
N GLU A 2 12.29 -5.27 30.38
CA GLU A 2 13.74 -5.23 30.69
C GLU A 2 14.58 -6.08 29.72
N MET A 3 14.13 -7.30 29.38
CA MET A 3 14.84 -8.17 28.44
C MET A 3 14.93 -7.57 27.03
N ILE A 4 13.89 -6.84 26.59
CA ILE A 4 13.89 -6.17 25.28
C ILE A 4 14.90 -5.03 25.29
N LEU A 5 14.93 -4.22 26.36
CA LEU A 5 15.88 -3.13 26.51
C LEU A 5 17.32 -3.65 26.55
N LEU A 6 17.58 -4.69 27.35
CA LEU A 6 18.90 -5.31 27.43
C LEU A 6 19.37 -5.83 26.08
N THR A 7 18.48 -6.48 25.31
CA THR A 7 18.82 -6.96 23.97
C THR A 7 19.12 -5.79 23.02
N ALA A 8 18.34 -4.71 23.08
CA ALA A 8 18.56 -3.52 22.26
C ALA A 8 19.90 -2.84 22.59
N ASP A 9 20.25 -2.75 23.87
CA ASP A 9 21.54 -2.20 24.34
C ASP A 9 22.71 -3.05 23.84
N MET A 10 22.58 -4.38 23.88
CA MET A 10 23.61 -5.30 23.36
C MET A 10 23.80 -5.20 21.85
N MET A 11 22.75 -4.83 21.10
CA MET A 11 22.82 -4.66 19.65
C MET A 11 23.50 -3.35 19.21
N GLU A 12 23.74 -2.42 20.14
CA GLU A 12 24.33 -1.10 19.86
C GLU A 12 23.74 -0.42 18.60
N LEU A 13 22.43 -0.38 18.50
CA LEU A 13 21.73 0.16 17.32
C LEU A 13 22.08 1.63 17.12
N LYS A 14 22.67 1.95 15.97
CA LYS A 14 23.13 3.30 15.61
C LYS A 14 22.36 3.82 14.39
N ALA A 15 22.09 5.11 14.38
CA ALA A 15 21.54 5.82 13.23
C ALA A 15 22.41 7.03 12.89
N ASN A 16 22.45 7.40 11.61
CA ASN A 16 23.17 8.59 11.18
C ASN A 16 22.18 9.77 11.08
N PRO A 17 22.32 10.81 11.93
CA PRO A 17 21.45 11.97 11.89
C PRO A 17 21.78 12.95 10.74
N ASP A 18 22.98 12.87 10.14
CA ASP A 18 23.48 13.85 9.17
C ASP A 18 23.19 13.48 7.71
N ARG A 19 22.23 12.58 7.47
CA ARG A 19 21.85 12.16 6.12
C ARG A 19 20.39 12.47 5.82
N ALA A 20 20.03 12.41 4.53
CA ALA A 20 18.62 12.45 4.13
C ALA A 20 17.78 11.37 4.84
N ALA A 21 16.57 11.74 5.22
CA ALA A 21 15.69 10.84 5.95
C ALA A 21 15.43 9.56 5.16
N LYS A 22 15.49 8.44 5.87
CA LYS A 22 15.14 7.11 5.40
C LYS A 22 14.40 6.37 6.49
N GLY A 23 13.37 5.62 6.11
CA GLY A 23 12.61 4.82 7.05
C GLY A 23 11.64 3.88 6.34
N THR A 24 10.68 3.38 7.09
CA THR A 24 9.71 2.40 6.60
C THR A 24 8.29 2.88 6.87
N VAL A 25 7.41 2.62 5.92
CA VAL A 25 5.96 2.81 6.08
C VAL A 25 5.43 1.68 6.96
N ILE A 26 4.81 2.02 8.07
CA ILE A 26 4.19 1.05 8.99
C ILE A 26 2.78 0.74 8.49
N GLU A 27 2.01 1.79 8.23
CA GLU A 27 0.61 1.71 7.85
C GLU A 27 0.24 2.89 6.95
N ALA A 28 -0.74 2.71 6.07
CA ALA A 28 -1.26 3.79 5.26
C ALA A 28 -2.75 3.64 5.02
N ARG A 29 -3.45 4.79 4.99
CA ARG A 29 -4.89 4.87 4.78
C ARG A 29 -5.26 6.06 3.90
N LEU A 30 -6.46 6.03 3.36
CA LEU A 30 -7.04 7.16 2.65
C LEU A 30 -8.03 7.88 3.59
N ASP A 31 -7.69 9.09 3.99
CA ASP A 31 -8.57 9.95 4.78
C ASP A 31 -9.42 10.84 3.88
N LYS A 32 -10.73 10.98 4.19
CA LYS A 32 -11.67 11.79 3.37
C LYS A 32 -11.31 13.27 3.33
N GLY A 33 -10.66 13.80 4.38
CA GLY A 33 -10.33 15.22 4.49
C GLY A 33 -8.86 15.53 4.14
N MET A 34 -7.96 14.65 4.52
CA MET A 34 -6.51 14.86 4.41
C MET A 34 -5.90 14.16 3.18
N GLY A 35 -6.64 13.27 2.51
CA GLY A 35 -6.14 12.43 1.42
C GLY A 35 -5.30 11.26 1.92
N PRO A 36 -4.28 10.83 1.17
CA PRO A 36 -3.37 9.78 1.62
C PRO A 36 -2.62 10.17 2.89
N VAL A 37 -2.74 9.32 3.91
CA VAL A 37 -2.09 9.46 5.22
C VAL A 37 -1.28 8.21 5.47
N ALA A 38 -0.02 8.37 5.88
CA ALA A 38 0.86 7.25 6.18
C ALA A 38 1.53 7.43 7.54
N THR A 39 1.56 6.37 8.33
CA THR A 39 2.40 6.28 9.52
C THR A 39 3.74 5.71 9.13
N VAL A 40 4.80 6.46 9.35
CA VAL A 40 6.16 6.08 8.99
C VAL A 40 7.05 6.04 10.22
N LEU A 41 8.01 5.11 10.22
CA LEU A 41 9.08 5.05 11.21
C LEU A 41 10.36 5.56 10.58
N VAL A 42 10.88 6.66 11.09
CA VAL A 42 12.17 7.19 10.66
C VAL A 42 13.28 6.31 11.23
N GLN A 43 14.19 5.85 10.38
CA GLN A 43 15.31 4.98 10.76
C GLN A 43 16.66 5.69 10.70
N ASN A 44 16.83 6.59 9.75
CA ASN A 44 18.04 7.39 9.59
C ASN A 44 17.69 8.79 9.13
N GLY A 45 18.52 9.75 9.50
CA GLY A 45 18.37 11.18 9.21
C GLY A 45 17.10 11.76 9.85
N PRO A 46 17.00 13.07 9.94
CA PRO A 46 15.77 13.74 10.34
C PRO A 46 14.83 13.87 9.13
N LEU A 47 13.53 13.61 9.35
CA LEU A 47 12.48 13.93 8.40
C LEU A 47 11.87 15.27 8.78
N HIS A 48 11.75 16.19 7.83
CA HIS A 48 11.18 17.52 8.05
C HIS A 48 9.85 17.71 7.33
N ALA A 49 9.01 18.54 7.89
CA ALA A 49 7.86 19.06 7.15
C ALA A 49 8.35 19.87 5.95
N GLY A 50 7.86 19.54 4.76
CA GLY A 50 8.32 20.14 3.50
C GLY A 50 9.27 19.27 2.69
N ASP A 51 9.81 18.21 3.26
CA ASP A 51 10.64 17.25 2.51
C ASP A 51 9.82 16.53 1.44
N THR A 52 10.45 16.29 0.30
CA THR A 52 9.91 15.37 -0.71
C THR A 52 10.39 13.97 -0.43
N ILE A 53 9.46 13.03 -0.34
CA ILE A 53 9.76 11.62 -0.10
C ILE A 53 9.23 10.73 -1.22
N VAL A 54 9.95 9.66 -1.46
CA VAL A 54 9.54 8.54 -2.32
C VAL A 54 9.33 7.32 -1.43
N ALA A 55 8.15 6.73 -1.49
CA ALA A 55 7.80 5.50 -0.78
C ALA A 55 7.23 4.48 -1.77
N GLY A 56 7.99 3.42 -2.06
CA GLY A 56 7.59 2.43 -3.06
C GLY A 56 7.38 3.05 -4.44
N THR A 57 6.13 3.04 -4.90
CA THR A 57 5.65 3.64 -6.15
C THR A 57 4.95 4.99 -5.95
N THR A 58 5.05 5.58 -4.76
CA THR A 58 4.41 6.84 -4.41
C THR A 58 5.46 7.91 -4.14
N VAL A 59 5.21 9.12 -4.61
CA VAL A 59 6.00 10.31 -4.32
C VAL A 59 5.08 11.40 -3.81
N GLY A 60 5.58 12.20 -2.88
CA GLY A 60 4.85 13.35 -2.38
C GLY A 60 5.70 14.24 -1.48
N ARG A 61 5.18 15.43 -1.22
CA ARG A 61 5.79 16.39 -0.30
C ARG A 61 5.09 16.33 1.05
N VAL A 62 5.83 16.09 2.11
CA VAL A 62 5.30 16.07 3.47
C VAL A 62 4.68 17.43 3.81
N ARG A 63 3.35 17.49 3.88
CA ARG A 63 2.62 18.73 4.19
C ARG A 63 2.53 18.97 5.69
N SER A 64 2.27 17.91 6.44
CA SER A 64 2.26 17.96 7.90
C SER A 64 2.70 16.62 8.47
N MET A 65 3.28 16.71 9.67
CA MET A 65 3.63 15.53 10.48
C MET A 65 2.96 15.65 11.85
N MET A 66 2.49 14.54 12.37
CA MET A 66 1.90 14.43 13.71
C MET A 66 2.59 13.30 14.48
N ASP A 67 2.80 13.53 15.77
CA ASP A 67 3.33 12.53 16.68
C ASP A 67 2.22 11.53 17.13
N ASP A 68 2.60 10.56 17.96
CA ASP A 68 1.70 9.58 18.58
C ASP A 68 0.58 10.19 19.44
N LYS A 69 0.69 11.47 19.80
CA LYS A 69 -0.28 12.23 20.59
C LYS A 69 -1.14 13.18 19.75
N GLY A 70 -1.02 13.12 18.42
CA GLY A 70 -1.75 13.97 17.48
C GLY A 70 -1.26 15.44 17.46
N ARG A 71 -0.07 15.73 17.97
CA ARG A 71 0.53 17.08 17.95
C ARG A 71 1.35 17.26 16.68
N LYS A 72 1.23 18.43 16.07
CA LYS A 72 2.04 18.77 14.90
C LYS A 72 3.51 18.90 15.29
N VAL A 73 4.38 18.23 14.55
CA VAL A 73 5.83 18.29 14.67
C VAL A 73 6.46 18.77 13.35
N GLN A 74 7.56 19.48 13.44
CA GLN A 74 8.28 19.99 12.26
C GLN A 74 9.40 19.06 11.83
N GLU A 75 9.91 18.26 12.77
CA GLU A 75 11.02 17.36 12.59
C GLU A 75 10.76 16.04 13.34
N ALA A 76 11.17 14.93 12.72
CA ALA A 76 11.17 13.61 13.31
C ALA A 76 12.53 12.96 13.11
N GLY A 77 13.25 12.72 14.21
CA GLY A 77 14.56 12.06 14.20
C GLY A 77 14.45 10.53 14.08
N PRO A 78 15.59 9.84 14.06
CA PRO A 78 15.64 8.37 14.04
C PRO A 78 14.88 7.73 15.21
N SER A 79 14.24 6.59 14.92
CA SER A 79 13.39 5.82 15.85
C SER A 79 12.09 6.51 16.27
N VAL A 80 11.70 7.61 15.62
CA VAL A 80 10.46 8.31 15.90
C VAL A 80 9.39 7.91 14.87
N PRO A 81 8.24 7.37 15.30
CA PRO A 81 7.09 7.17 14.43
C PRO A 81 6.34 8.49 14.27
N VAL A 82 5.95 8.81 13.05
CA VAL A 82 5.13 9.98 12.73
C VAL A 82 4.08 9.66 11.68
N GLU A 83 2.92 10.26 11.84
CA GLU A 83 1.88 10.28 10.82
C GLU A 83 2.14 11.44 9.87
N ILE A 84 2.22 11.17 8.58
CA ILE A 84 2.51 12.16 7.53
C ILE A 84 1.36 12.27 6.54
N THR A 85 1.19 13.48 5.98
CA THR A 85 0.24 13.78 4.91
C THR A 85 0.94 14.42 3.73
N GLY A 86 0.31 14.36 2.55
CA GLY A 86 0.82 15.02 1.35
C GLY A 86 1.45 14.09 0.32
N LEU A 87 1.32 12.77 0.52
CA LEU A 87 1.66 11.77 -0.49
C LEU A 87 0.68 11.84 -1.68
N GLY A 88 1.14 11.47 -2.86
CA GLY A 88 0.33 11.45 -4.07
C GLY A 88 -0.67 10.29 -4.09
N ASP A 89 -0.34 9.17 -3.44
CA ASP A 89 -1.15 7.96 -3.34
C ASP A 89 -0.86 7.26 -2.00
N VAL A 90 -1.63 6.23 -1.68
CA VAL A 90 -1.46 5.42 -0.45
C VAL A 90 -0.32 4.43 -0.66
N PRO A 91 0.82 4.55 0.07
CA PRO A 91 1.91 3.60 -0.04
C PRO A 91 1.56 2.25 0.60
N VAL A 92 2.32 1.22 0.25
CA VAL A 92 2.15 -0.11 0.84
C VAL A 92 2.87 -0.19 2.19
N GLY A 93 2.25 -0.85 3.17
CA GLY A 93 2.90 -1.16 4.45
C GLY A 93 4.17 -2.00 4.22
N GLY A 94 5.28 -1.60 4.83
CA GLY A 94 6.59 -2.20 4.60
C GLY A 94 7.44 -1.49 3.53
N ASP A 95 6.87 -0.59 2.72
CA ASP A 95 7.65 0.19 1.76
C ASP A 95 8.72 1.04 2.46
N ILE A 96 9.90 1.08 1.86
CA ILE A 96 10.96 1.96 2.32
C ILE A 96 10.73 3.34 1.72
N PHE A 97 10.71 4.36 2.57
CA PHE A 97 10.73 5.74 2.10
C PHE A 97 12.14 6.34 2.16
N ASN A 98 12.43 7.23 1.23
CA ASN A 98 13.65 8.03 1.20
C ASN A 98 13.29 9.49 0.92
N ALA A 99 13.87 10.40 1.69
CA ALA A 99 13.80 11.82 1.39
C ALA A 99 14.75 12.14 0.23
N VAL A 100 14.28 12.96 -0.69
CA VAL A 100 15.00 13.36 -1.92
C VAL A 100 14.96 14.87 -2.07
N SER A 101 16.02 15.42 -2.61
CA SER A 101 16.13 16.88 -2.83
C SER A 101 15.45 17.34 -4.12
N ASP A 102 15.34 16.48 -5.11
CA ASP A 102 14.77 16.79 -6.42
C ASP A 102 13.46 16.01 -6.66
N GLU A 103 12.35 16.73 -6.57
CA GLU A 103 11.01 16.17 -6.77
C GLU A 103 10.80 15.68 -8.22
N ARG A 104 11.43 16.31 -9.21
CA ARG A 104 11.27 15.96 -10.61
C ARG A 104 11.90 14.59 -10.90
N LEU A 105 13.16 14.42 -10.46
CA LEU A 105 13.83 13.12 -10.57
C LEU A 105 13.10 12.03 -9.80
N ALA A 106 12.54 12.36 -8.65
CA ALA A 106 11.74 11.44 -7.85
C ALA A 106 10.50 10.95 -8.61
N ARG A 107 9.79 11.83 -9.30
CA ARG A 107 8.61 11.48 -10.11
C ARG A 107 9.00 10.59 -11.29
N GLU A 108 10.06 10.94 -12.01
CA GLU A 108 10.57 10.14 -13.14
C GLU A 108 10.93 8.71 -12.69
N LEU A 109 11.62 8.55 -11.56
CA LEU A 109 11.96 7.25 -10.98
C LEU A 109 10.72 6.44 -10.57
N VAL A 110 9.72 7.10 -10.02
CA VAL A 110 8.46 6.43 -9.63
C VAL A 110 7.68 5.98 -10.86
N GLU A 111 7.60 6.80 -11.91
CA GLU A 111 6.96 6.43 -13.18
C GLU A 111 7.65 5.23 -13.83
N GLN A 112 8.98 5.19 -13.84
CA GLN A 112 9.73 4.03 -14.30
C GLN A 112 9.39 2.77 -13.52
N ARG A 113 9.39 2.82 -12.18
CA ARG A 113 9.02 1.68 -11.32
C ARG A 113 7.60 1.20 -11.53
N ILE A 114 6.66 2.12 -11.76
CA ILE A 114 5.27 1.76 -12.08
C ILE A 114 5.20 1.03 -13.42
N THR A 115 5.94 1.50 -14.42
CA THR A 115 6.00 0.88 -15.74
C THR A 115 6.63 -0.51 -15.67
N GLU A 116 7.76 -0.64 -15.00
CA GLU A 116 8.44 -1.92 -14.77
C GLU A 116 7.52 -2.95 -14.07
N ARG A 117 6.85 -2.53 -12.98
CA ARG A 117 5.87 -3.41 -12.30
C ARG A 117 4.72 -3.84 -13.20
N LYS A 118 4.19 -2.93 -14.03
CA LYS A 118 3.13 -3.28 -14.99
C LYS A 118 3.63 -4.27 -16.04
N GLU A 119 4.83 -4.08 -16.55
CA GLU A 119 5.44 -4.99 -17.51
C GLU A 119 5.73 -6.38 -16.90
N GLU A 120 6.22 -6.43 -15.66
CA GLU A 120 6.41 -7.68 -14.93
C GLU A 120 5.09 -8.42 -14.71
N GLN A 121 4.04 -7.72 -14.30
CA GLN A 121 2.70 -8.28 -14.13
C GLN A 121 2.13 -8.79 -15.46
N PHE A 122 2.29 -8.01 -16.53
CA PHE A 122 1.84 -8.41 -17.87
C PHE A 122 2.61 -9.63 -18.37
N ASN A 123 3.93 -9.66 -18.22
CA ASN A 123 4.78 -10.77 -18.61
C ASN A 123 4.53 -12.04 -17.78
N SER A 124 4.17 -11.91 -16.51
CA SER A 124 3.81 -13.06 -15.67
C SER A 124 2.47 -13.69 -16.07
N GLN A 125 1.53 -12.87 -16.54
CA GLN A 125 0.24 -13.34 -17.06
C GLN A 125 0.32 -13.89 -18.49
N THR A 126 1.27 -13.41 -19.28
CA THR A 126 1.37 -13.75 -20.73
C THR A 126 2.24 -14.98 -21.00
N LYS A 127 2.93 -15.55 -20.01
CA LYS A 127 3.65 -16.82 -20.17
C LYS A 127 2.67 -18.01 -20.23
N VAL A 128 1.78 -17.99 -21.22
CA VAL A 128 1.01 -19.19 -21.60
C VAL A 128 1.96 -20.09 -22.37
N THR A 129 2.56 -21.05 -21.69
CA THR A 129 3.27 -22.16 -22.33
C THR A 129 2.24 -23.20 -22.82
N LEU A 130 2.57 -24.01 -23.82
CA LEU A 130 1.70 -25.08 -24.32
C LEU A 130 1.22 -26.01 -23.19
N ASP A 131 2.03 -26.21 -22.16
CA ASP A 131 1.66 -26.99 -20.96
C ASP A 131 0.53 -26.33 -20.18
N ASN A 132 0.53 -25.00 -20.04
CA ASN A 132 -0.55 -24.25 -19.38
C ASN A 132 -1.84 -24.22 -20.22
N LEU A 133 -1.76 -24.36 -21.56
CA LEU A 133 -2.96 -24.49 -22.39
C LEU A 133 -3.76 -25.77 -22.09
N PHE A 134 -3.06 -26.88 -21.83
CA PHE A 134 -3.73 -28.11 -21.43
C PHE A 134 -4.31 -28.05 -20.00
N GLU A 135 -3.65 -27.30 -19.09
CA GLU A 135 -4.22 -26.99 -17.77
C GLU A 135 -5.43 -26.06 -17.88
N GLN A 136 -5.34 -25.00 -18.67
CA GLN A 136 -6.48 -24.10 -18.93
C GLN A 136 -7.66 -24.79 -19.63
N MET A 137 -7.41 -25.77 -20.47
CA MET A 137 -8.49 -26.59 -21.06
C MET A 137 -9.13 -27.53 -20.02
N LYS A 138 -8.40 -27.95 -19.01
CA LYS A 138 -8.95 -28.67 -17.84
C LYS A 138 -9.64 -27.72 -16.86
N GLU A 139 -9.15 -26.48 -16.72
CA GLU A 139 -9.76 -25.39 -15.92
C GLU A 139 -11.06 -24.85 -16.55
N GLY A 140 -11.40 -25.20 -17.80
CA GLY A 140 -12.62 -24.76 -18.46
C GLY A 140 -13.93 -25.14 -17.76
N ASP A 141 -13.89 -26.06 -16.81
CA ASP A 141 -15.01 -26.42 -15.93
C ASP A 141 -14.97 -25.76 -14.55
N MET A 142 -13.87 -25.04 -14.20
CA MET A 142 -13.75 -24.34 -12.92
C MET A 142 -14.52 -23.00 -12.95
N LYS A 143 -15.39 -22.83 -11.98
CA LYS A 143 -16.11 -21.55 -11.79
C LYS A 143 -15.19 -20.51 -11.18
N GLU A 144 -15.11 -19.33 -11.80
CA GLU A 144 -14.33 -18.21 -11.29
C GLU A 144 -15.24 -17.27 -10.48
N LEU A 145 -14.89 -17.05 -9.21
CA LEU A 145 -15.52 -16.06 -8.35
C LEU A 145 -14.66 -14.79 -8.32
N LYS A 146 -15.09 -13.77 -9.04
CA LYS A 146 -14.41 -12.47 -9.10
C LYS A 146 -14.81 -11.60 -7.93
N ILE A 147 -13.82 -11.02 -7.24
CA ILE A 147 -14.05 -10.21 -6.05
C ILE A 147 -13.28 -8.90 -6.16
N ILE A 148 -13.93 -7.82 -5.72
CA ILE A 148 -13.31 -6.51 -5.46
C ILE A 148 -13.22 -6.35 -3.95
N VAL A 149 -12.05 -6.02 -3.41
CA VAL A 149 -11.82 -5.83 -1.98
C VAL A 149 -11.61 -4.35 -1.68
N LYS A 150 -12.39 -3.82 -0.74
CA LYS A 150 -12.22 -2.47 -0.20
C LYS A 150 -12.03 -2.55 1.31
N ALA A 151 -11.07 -1.82 1.86
CA ALA A 151 -10.83 -1.77 3.29
C ALA A 151 -10.42 -0.36 3.76
N ASP A 152 -10.40 -0.15 5.06
CA ASP A 152 -10.03 1.13 5.69
C ASP A 152 -8.53 1.43 5.60
N VAL A 153 -7.69 0.39 5.68
CA VAL A 153 -6.23 0.50 5.61
C VAL A 153 -5.64 -0.52 4.64
N GLN A 154 -4.45 -0.23 4.13
CA GLN A 154 -3.78 -1.08 3.14
C GLN A 154 -3.49 -2.49 3.67
N GLY A 155 -3.07 -2.61 4.93
CA GLY A 155 -2.83 -3.91 5.56
C GLY A 155 -4.08 -4.80 5.62
N SER A 156 -5.26 -4.20 5.82
CA SER A 156 -6.55 -4.92 5.80
C SER A 156 -6.89 -5.44 4.40
N VAL A 157 -6.63 -4.65 3.35
CA VAL A 157 -6.82 -5.09 1.95
C VAL A 157 -6.00 -6.35 1.68
N GLU A 158 -4.71 -6.32 2.03
CA GLU A 158 -3.81 -7.45 1.81
C GLU A 158 -4.21 -8.68 2.63
N ALA A 159 -4.58 -8.51 3.91
CA ALA A 159 -5.01 -9.61 4.77
C ALA A 159 -6.30 -10.28 4.26
N VAL A 160 -7.30 -9.49 3.87
CA VAL A 160 -8.56 -9.99 3.32
C VAL A 160 -8.30 -10.69 1.98
N ARG A 161 -7.50 -10.09 1.10
CA ARG A 161 -7.09 -10.70 -0.17
C ARG A 161 -6.47 -12.07 0.03
N GLN A 162 -5.43 -12.19 0.85
CA GLN A 162 -4.75 -13.45 1.13
C GLN A 162 -5.69 -14.49 1.75
N SER A 163 -6.62 -14.05 2.59
CA SER A 163 -7.59 -14.94 3.23
C SER A 163 -8.60 -15.47 2.22
N LEU A 164 -9.09 -14.63 1.31
CA LEU A 164 -10.03 -15.01 0.27
C LEU A 164 -9.39 -15.91 -0.79
N GLU A 165 -8.16 -15.61 -1.21
CA GLU A 165 -7.42 -16.44 -2.17
C GLU A 165 -7.20 -17.88 -1.67
N LYS A 166 -7.00 -18.06 -0.35
CA LYS A 166 -6.87 -19.40 0.29
C LYS A 166 -8.15 -20.21 0.30
N LEU A 167 -9.31 -19.61 0.05
CA LEU A 167 -10.59 -20.31 -0.05
C LEU A 167 -10.81 -20.96 -1.42
N SER A 168 -9.94 -20.70 -2.38
CA SER A 168 -9.98 -21.37 -3.69
C SER A 168 -9.86 -22.89 -3.53
N ASN A 169 -10.67 -23.63 -4.26
CA ASN A 169 -10.68 -25.09 -4.29
C ASN A 169 -10.72 -25.58 -5.75
N GLU A 170 -10.82 -26.89 -5.96
CA GLU A 170 -10.83 -27.51 -7.30
C GLU A 170 -12.07 -27.17 -8.14
N GLU A 171 -13.18 -26.71 -7.51
CA GLU A 171 -14.43 -26.37 -8.19
C GLU A 171 -14.58 -24.87 -8.45
N VAL A 172 -14.04 -24.02 -7.52
CA VAL A 172 -14.20 -22.57 -7.55
C VAL A 172 -12.87 -21.90 -7.28
N ARG A 173 -12.42 -21.07 -8.21
CA ARG A 173 -11.25 -20.21 -8.06
C ARG A 173 -11.67 -18.81 -7.62
N VAL A 174 -11.17 -18.35 -6.49
CA VAL A 174 -11.35 -16.96 -6.05
C VAL A 174 -10.31 -16.08 -6.74
N HIS A 175 -10.78 -15.10 -7.51
CA HIS A 175 -9.92 -14.15 -8.22
C HIS A 175 -10.23 -12.73 -7.79
N ILE A 176 -9.27 -12.07 -7.12
CA ILE A 176 -9.41 -10.67 -6.73
C ILE A 176 -8.95 -9.78 -7.87
N ILE A 177 -9.93 -9.17 -8.55
CA ILE A 177 -9.69 -8.33 -9.72
C ILE A 177 -9.25 -6.91 -9.35
N HIS A 178 -9.64 -6.43 -8.16
CA HIS A 178 -9.24 -5.11 -7.66
C HIS A 178 -9.23 -5.10 -6.14
N GLY A 179 -8.22 -4.42 -5.56
CA GLY A 179 -8.14 -4.16 -4.12
C GLY A 179 -7.66 -2.74 -3.87
N ALA A 180 -8.41 -1.96 -3.09
CA ALA A 180 -8.05 -0.58 -2.78
C ALA A 180 -8.53 -0.14 -1.40
N VAL A 181 -7.92 0.92 -0.90
CA VAL A 181 -8.24 1.54 0.38
C VAL A 181 -9.33 2.59 0.19
N GLY A 182 -10.20 2.73 1.19
CA GLY A 182 -11.27 3.73 1.25
C GLY A 182 -12.66 3.17 1.01
N ALA A 183 -13.65 4.05 0.92
CA ALA A 183 -15.05 3.70 0.70
C ALA A 183 -15.26 3.02 -0.65
N VAL A 184 -16.34 2.25 -0.78
CA VAL A 184 -16.76 1.73 -2.08
C VAL A 184 -17.28 2.90 -2.91
N SER A 185 -16.71 3.09 -4.09
CA SER A 185 -17.05 4.19 -5.02
C SER A 185 -17.95 3.70 -6.16
N GLU A 186 -18.56 4.65 -6.86
CA GLU A 186 -19.31 4.37 -8.10
C GLU A 186 -18.46 3.60 -9.13
N SER A 187 -17.18 3.95 -9.25
CA SER A 187 -16.25 3.24 -10.15
C SER A 187 -16.08 1.76 -9.78
N ASP A 188 -16.06 1.45 -8.49
CA ASP A 188 -15.97 0.06 -8.00
C ASP A 188 -17.24 -0.72 -8.36
N VAL A 189 -18.41 -0.08 -8.23
CA VAL A 189 -19.71 -0.67 -8.62
C VAL A 189 -19.77 -0.91 -10.13
N MET A 190 -19.35 0.06 -10.94
CA MET A 190 -19.27 -0.11 -12.39
C MET A 190 -18.34 -1.26 -12.78
N LEU A 191 -17.16 -1.35 -12.15
CA LEU A 191 -16.22 -2.43 -12.40
C LEU A 191 -16.82 -3.79 -11.99
N ALA A 192 -17.49 -3.86 -10.85
CA ALA A 192 -18.15 -5.06 -10.38
C ALA A 192 -19.23 -5.54 -11.36
N ASN A 193 -20.05 -4.60 -11.85
CA ASN A 193 -21.12 -4.90 -12.80
C ASN A 193 -20.57 -5.44 -14.14
N VAL A 194 -19.57 -4.77 -14.71
CA VAL A 194 -18.95 -5.19 -15.99
C VAL A 194 -18.24 -6.54 -15.85
N SER A 195 -17.59 -6.77 -14.72
CA SER A 195 -16.80 -7.99 -14.47
C SER A 195 -17.60 -9.13 -13.87
N ASN A 196 -18.88 -8.92 -13.54
CA ASN A 196 -19.73 -9.82 -12.74
C ASN A 196 -19.03 -10.23 -11.43
N ALA A 197 -18.50 -9.26 -10.70
CA ALA A 197 -17.75 -9.44 -9.46
C ALA A 197 -18.57 -9.07 -8.23
N ILE A 198 -18.19 -9.63 -7.08
CA ILE A 198 -18.76 -9.30 -5.77
C ILE A 198 -17.85 -8.27 -5.09
N ILE A 199 -18.43 -7.24 -4.49
CA ILE A 199 -17.68 -6.26 -3.69
C ILE A 199 -17.69 -6.69 -2.23
N VAL A 200 -16.51 -6.81 -1.64
CA VAL A 200 -16.31 -7.10 -0.22
C VAL A 200 -15.71 -5.88 0.46
N GLY A 201 -16.46 -5.26 1.35
CA GLY A 201 -16.02 -4.12 2.17
C GLY A 201 -15.63 -4.56 3.57
N PHE A 202 -14.41 -4.27 4.00
CA PHE A 202 -13.94 -4.50 5.37
C PHE A 202 -13.79 -3.17 6.10
N ASN A 203 -14.63 -2.95 7.12
CA ASN A 203 -14.69 -1.72 7.92
C ASN A 203 -14.85 -0.43 7.09
N VAL A 204 -15.53 -0.53 5.94
CA VAL A 204 -15.84 0.60 5.05
C VAL A 204 -17.32 0.59 4.70
N ARG A 205 -17.84 1.76 4.33
CA ARG A 205 -19.20 1.93 3.82
C ARG A 205 -19.17 2.42 2.39
N PRO A 206 -20.18 2.12 1.59
CA PRO A 206 -20.30 2.73 0.26
C PRO A 206 -20.45 4.25 0.38
N ASP A 207 -20.02 4.96 -0.65
CA ASP A 207 -20.35 6.35 -0.82
C ASP A 207 -21.83 6.48 -1.20
N PRO A 208 -22.54 7.59 -0.87
CA PRO A 208 -23.96 7.74 -1.15
C PRO A 208 -24.36 7.52 -2.61
N VAL A 209 -23.46 7.86 -3.56
CA VAL A 209 -23.67 7.62 -5.00
C VAL A 209 -23.52 6.15 -5.38
N ALA A 210 -22.73 5.40 -4.62
CA ALA A 210 -22.54 3.96 -4.85
C ALA A 210 -23.65 3.10 -4.20
N GLU A 211 -24.44 3.69 -3.32
CA GLU A 211 -25.56 3.04 -2.61
C GLU A 211 -26.87 3.09 -3.43
N GLU A 212 -27.02 4.04 -4.37
CA GLU A 212 -28.13 4.16 -5.31
C GLU A 212 -28.00 3.16 -6.49
#